data_19953872db4e55d24df0712c1167e890
#
_entry.id   19953872db4e55d24df0712c1167e890
#
_cell.length_a   1.000
_cell.length_b   1.000
_cell.length_c   1.000
_cell.angle_alpha   90.00
_cell.angle_beta   90.00
_cell.angle_gamma   90.00
#
_symmetry.space_group_name_H-M   'P 1'
#
loop_
_entity.id
_entity.type
_entity.pdbx_description
1 polymer ?
#
loop_
_entity_poly.entity_id
_entity_poly.type
_entity_poly.pdbx_seq_one_letter_code
_entity_poly.pdbx_strand_id
1 'polypeptide(L)'
;MLKRIALFFLLALYAEGGFAGWEMKLQFRPLNSSYGNFWARIISWDTQDGAPNPLYGCKLSDANCSLYFAVDGSWFDSGIYFPEIRTSKTVGELGRYFISRGFLNRTYSSRQYSAYSPVCFSFGYVKEFSVGGSIGFAPLPGGVQCITPEVVPNVCDFREQMLELDHGKLRAEVINGSTATAQLTVACTFDFDVRIMSSDRSGTIYFNDKKQFRSDLKVNGVDLGTGLLLKVKPAGTSLTVTSTLNGYDGSVGEFQGSKSIIISLP
;
A
#
# COMPACT_ATOMS: atom_id res chain seq x y z
N MET A 1 42.92 41.91 -17.77
CA MET A 1 41.66 41.57 -17.04
C MET A 1 40.90 40.41 -17.68
N LEU A 2 40.81 40.30 -19.00
CA LEU A 2 40.06 39.21 -19.69
C LEU A 2 40.54 37.76 -19.34
N LYS A 3 41.84 37.52 -19.16
CA LYS A 3 42.37 36.18 -18.87
C LYS A 3 41.98 35.63 -17.47
N ARG A 4 41.71 36.50 -16.50
CA ARG A 4 41.25 36.05 -15.17
C ARG A 4 39.76 35.72 -15.12
N ILE A 5 38.95 36.33 -15.96
CA ILE A 5 37.49 36.06 -16.10
C ILE A 5 37.26 34.71 -16.78
N ALA A 6 38.07 34.38 -17.80
CA ALA A 6 37.96 33.09 -18.49
C ALA A 6 38.31 31.89 -17.59
N LEU A 7 39.22 32.05 -16.63
CA LEU A 7 39.59 31.00 -15.68
C LEU A 7 38.45 30.74 -14.65
N PHE A 8 37.74 31.77 -14.25
CA PHE A 8 36.59 31.65 -13.34
C PHE A 8 35.40 30.99 -14.04
N PHE A 9 35.15 31.25 -15.33
CA PHE A 9 34.11 30.60 -16.10
C PHE A 9 34.40 29.12 -16.37
N LEU A 10 35.69 28.76 -16.57
CA LEU A 10 36.08 27.35 -16.71
C LEU A 10 35.94 26.55 -15.44
N LEU A 11 36.18 27.15 -14.26
CA LEU A 11 35.97 26.50 -12.95
C LEU A 11 34.49 26.38 -12.58
N ALA A 12 33.62 27.26 -13.06
CA ALA A 12 32.18 27.17 -12.84
C ALA A 12 31.48 26.07 -13.68
N LEU A 13 32.10 25.65 -14.78
CA LEU A 13 31.56 24.56 -15.64
C LEU A 13 31.88 23.16 -15.09
N TYR A 14 32.75 23.02 -14.09
CA TYR A 14 33.04 21.75 -13.42
C TYR A 14 32.31 21.56 -12.08
N ALA A 15 31.38 22.45 -11.72
CA ALA A 15 30.41 22.16 -10.68
C ALA A 15 29.33 21.22 -11.27
N GLU A 16 29.75 20.05 -11.75
CA GLU A 16 28.84 18.93 -11.93
C GLU A 16 28.24 18.66 -10.54
N GLY A 17 26.95 18.95 -10.42
CA GLY A 17 26.19 18.58 -9.23
C GLY A 17 26.46 17.11 -8.96
N GLY A 18 27.06 16.78 -7.81
CA GLY A 18 27.34 15.43 -7.41
C GLY A 18 26.03 14.64 -7.47
N PHE A 19 25.83 13.93 -8.55
CA PHE A 19 24.76 12.95 -8.65
C PHE A 19 25.02 11.92 -7.55
N ALA A 20 24.02 11.69 -6.72
CA ALA A 20 24.06 10.55 -5.82
C ALA A 20 24.40 9.33 -6.67
N GLY A 21 25.38 8.52 -6.27
CA GLY A 21 25.79 7.33 -7.02
C GLY A 21 24.63 6.33 -7.22
N TRP A 22 23.48 6.61 -6.67
CA TRP A 22 22.24 5.82 -6.77
C TRP A 22 21.00 6.71 -6.66
N GLU A 23 19.89 6.25 -7.24
CA GLU A 23 18.60 6.92 -7.18
C GLU A 23 17.54 5.99 -6.56
N MET A 24 16.72 6.54 -5.66
CA MET A 24 15.72 5.82 -4.91
C MET A 24 14.32 6.33 -5.26
N LYS A 25 13.37 5.41 -5.48
CA LYS A 25 11.94 5.72 -5.54
C LYS A 25 11.26 5.31 -4.23
N LEU A 26 10.45 6.22 -3.72
CA LEU A 26 9.73 6.08 -2.45
C LEU A 26 8.24 6.17 -2.69
N GLN A 27 7.50 5.30 -2.01
CA GLN A 27 6.04 5.30 -2.03
C GLN A 27 5.52 5.15 -0.60
N PHE A 28 4.42 5.82 -0.30
CA PHE A 28 3.68 5.65 0.94
C PHE A 28 2.41 4.85 0.64
N ARG A 29 2.16 3.81 1.44
CA ARG A 29 0.94 2.99 1.36
C ARG A 29 0.16 3.17 2.66
N PRO A 30 -0.98 3.88 2.63
CA PRO A 30 -1.78 4.07 3.83
C PRO A 30 -2.37 2.74 4.30
N LEU A 31 -2.34 2.51 5.61
CA LEU A 31 -3.04 1.41 6.28
C LEU A 31 -4.35 1.91 6.91
N ASN A 32 -4.35 3.17 7.34
CA ASN A 32 -5.51 3.89 7.85
C ASN A 32 -5.28 5.40 7.70
N SER A 33 -6.16 6.23 8.27
CA SER A 33 -6.06 7.69 8.19
C SER A 33 -4.81 8.31 8.84
N SER A 34 -4.12 7.59 9.72
CA SER A 34 -3.00 8.12 10.51
C SER A 34 -1.67 7.45 10.24
N TYR A 35 -1.66 6.21 9.76
CA TYR A 35 -0.47 5.39 9.62
C TYR A 35 -0.40 4.68 8.27
N GLY A 36 0.80 4.37 7.84
CA GLY A 36 1.06 3.55 6.68
C GLY A 36 2.50 3.04 6.65
N ASN A 37 2.83 2.33 5.60
CA ASN A 37 4.17 1.82 5.35
C ASN A 37 4.82 2.61 4.22
N PHE A 38 6.09 2.91 4.37
CA PHE A 38 6.91 3.38 3.25
C PHE A 38 7.48 2.19 2.49
N TRP A 39 7.50 2.32 1.19
CA TRP A 39 8.05 1.35 0.28
C TRP A 39 9.14 2.04 -0.53
N ALA A 40 10.31 1.42 -0.54
CA ALA A 40 11.49 1.98 -1.19
C ALA A 40 12.12 0.98 -2.15
N ARG A 41 12.71 1.47 -3.23
CA ARG A 41 13.52 0.69 -4.15
C ARG A 41 14.57 1.57 -4.79
N ILE A 42 15.75 1.01 -5.06
CA ILE A 42 16.76 1.65 -5.90
C ILE A 42 16.36 1.43 -7.36
N ILE A 43 16.25 2.52 -8.13
CA ILE A 43 15.83 2.49 -9.55
C ILE A 43 16.97 2.68 -10.51
N SER A 44 18.06 3.32 -10.07
CA SER A 44 19.31 3.45 -10.85
C SER A 44 20.52 3.44 -9.92
N TRP A 45 21.69 3.10 -10.45
CA TRP A 45 22.96 3.14 -9.74
C TRP A 45 24.09 3.45 -10.72
N ASP A 46 24.90 4.48 -10.41
CA ASP A 46 26.09 4.80 -11.18
C ASP A 46 27.20 3.78 -10.91
N THR A 47 27.44 2.90 -11.86
CA THR A 47 28.46 1.86 -11.75
C THR A 47 29.90 2.38 -11.94
N GLN A 48 30.06 3.65 -12.24
CA GLN A 48 31.37 4.34 -12.35
C GLN A 48 31.72 5.19 -11.14
N ASP A 49 30.82 5.29 -10.13
CA ASP A 49 31.06 6.07 -8.94
C ASP A 49 32.33 5.59 -8.20
N GLY A 50 33.35 6.46 -8.17
CA GLY A 50 34.64 6.22 -7.56
C GLY A 50 34.69 6.46 -6.04
N ALA A 51 33.57 6.87 -5.42
CA ALA A 51 33.51 7.10 -3.98
C ALA A 51 33.85 5.79 -3.20
N PRO A 52 34.62 5.89 -2.11
CA PRO A 52 34.97 4.71 -1.31
C PRO A 52 33.71 4.00 -0.76
N ASN A 53 33.65 2.68 -0.91
CA ASN A 53 32.62 1.88 -0.25
C ASN A 53 32.91 1.79 1.27
N PRO A 54 32.06 2.35 2.15
CA PRO A 54 32.29 2.33 3.60
C PRO A 54 32.19 0.93 4.21
N LEU A 55 31.63 -0.05 3.47
CA LEU A 55 31.54 -1.45 3.89
C LEU A 55 32.70 -2.31 3.37
N TYR A 56 33.70 -1.72 2.69
CA TYR A 56 34.87 -2.47 2.23
C TYR A 56 35.63 -3.06 3.43
N GLY A 57 35.85 -4.37 3.39
CA GLY A 57 36.57 -5.08 4.45
C GLY A 57 35.76 -5.34 5.72
N CYS A 58 34.46 -5.05 5.76
CA CYS A 58 33.63 -5.40 6.91
C CYS A 58 33.67 -6.91 7.18
N LYS A 59 33.62 -7.32 8.47
CA LYS A 59 33.73 -8.72 8.89
C LYS A 59 32.34 -9.39 8.83
N LEU A 60 32.31 -10.67 8.43
CA LEU A 60 31.07 -11.46 8.33
C LEU A 60 30.33 -11.62 9.67
N SER A 61 31.06 -11.54 10.80
CA SER A 61 30.47 -11.55 12.13
C SER A 61 29.76 -10.25 12.50
N ASP A 62 29.99 -9.18 11.72
CA ASP A 62 29.33 -7.92 11.93
C ASP A 62 27.97 -8.02 11.22
N ALA A 63 26.87 -8.00 11.98
CA ALA A 63 25.50 -7.87 11.47
C ALA A 63 25.34 -6.64 10.53
N ASN A 64 26.41 -5.91 10.35
CA ASN A 64 26.56 -4.61 9.71
C ASN A 64 27.04 -4.67 8.26
N CYS A 65 27.46 -5.85 7.74
CA CYS A 65 27.82 -6.02 6.33
C CYS A 65 26.57 -6.13 5.42
N SER A 66 25.58 -5.29 5.66
CA SER A 66 24.31 -5.27 4.90
C SER A 66 23.90 -3.85 4.60
N LEU A 67 23.21 -3.67 3.48
CA LEU A 67 22.59 -2.41 3.10
C LEU A 67 21.15 -2.37 3.59
N TYR A 68 20.68 -1.18 3.97
CA TYR A 68 19.34 -0.96 4.48
C TYR A 68 18.76 0.33 3.90
N PHE A 69 17.44 0.34 3.73
CA PHE A 69 16.70 1.59 3.66
C PHE A 69 16.42 2.07 5.09
N ALA A 70 16.40 3.39 5.28
CA ALA A 70 16.02 3.99 6.56
C ALA A 70 15.10 5.19 6.35
N VAL A 71 14.24 5.42 7.32
CA VAL A 71 13.37 6.59 7.44
C VAL A 71 13.66 7.25 8.77
N ASP A 72 13.97 8.56 8.76
CA ASP A 72 14.35 9.33 9.97
C ASP A 72 15.38 8.61 10.85
N GLY A 73 16.38 7.97 10.21
CA GLY A 73 17.44 7.23 10.88
C GLY A 73 17.07 5.84 11.38
N SER A 74 15.79 5.44 11.28
CA SER A 74 15.32 4.08 11.63
C SER A 74 15.33 3.21 10.39
N TRP A 75 16.11 2.13 10.39
CA TRP A 75 16.23 1.25 9.23
C TRP A 75 15.06 0.26 9.12
N PHE A 76 14.81 -0.21 7.89
CA PHE A 76 13.84 -1.26 7.60
C PHE A 76 14.35 -2.61 8.13
N ASP A 77 13.43 -3.51 8.49
CA ASP A 77 13.80 -4.83 9.04
C ASP A 77 14.54 -5.73 8.04
N SER A 78 14.36 -5.49 6.74
CA SER A 78 14.95 -6.29 5.68
C SER A 78 16.29 -5.72 5.22
N GLY A 79 17.39 -6.31 5.69
CA GLY A 79 18.72 -6.02 5.17
C GLY A 79 18.98 -6.66 3.80
N ILE A 80 19.77 -6.00 2.97
CA ILE A 80 20.24 -6.49 1.69
C ILE A 80 21.68 -6.95 1.85
N TYR A 81 21.88 -8.26 1.71
CA TYR A 81 23.19 -8.88 1.85
C TYR A 81 23.61 -9.63 0.58
N PHE A 82 24.88 -9.46 0.23
CA PHE A 82 25.59 -10.27 -0.77
C PHE A 82 27.10 -10.22 -0.49
N PRO A 83 27.88 -11.27 -0.82
CA PRO A 83 29.29 -11.37 -0.40
C PRO A 83 30.18 -10.23 -0.89
N GLU A 84 29.86 -9.66 -2.04
CA GLU A 84 30.66 -8.62 -2.70
C GLU A 84 30.54 -7.25 -2.01
N ILE A 85 29.61 -7.05 -1.08
CA ILE A 85 29.53 -5.82 -0.26
C ILE A 85 30.87 -5.51 0.39
N ARG A 86 31.51 -6.53 0.95
CA ARG A 86 32.79 -6.38 1.68
C ARG A 86 34.03 -6.35 0.79
N THR A 87 33.95 -6.75 -0.45
CA THR A 87 35.09 -6.83 -1.40
C THR A 87 35.08 -5.72 -2.43
N SER A 88 33.97 -5.05 -2.65
CA SER A 88 33.86 -3.87 -3.51
C SER A 88 34.57 -2.69 -2.90
N LYS A 89 35.55 -2.11 -3.59
CA LYS A 89 36.34 -0.97 -3.10
C LYS A 89 35.61 0.35 -3.23
N THR A 90 34.77 0.48 -4.28
CA THR A 90 34.04 1.71 -4.57
C THR A 90 32.53 1.49 -4.56
N VAL A 91 31.77 2.59 -4.46
CA VAL A 91 30.31 2.58 -4.55
C VAL A 91 29.84 2.09 -5.91
N GLY A 92 30.57 2.44 -6.99
CA GLY A 92 30.28 1.95 -8.33
C GLY A 92 30.48 0.43 -8.48
N GLU A 93 31.55 -0.13 -7.88
CA GLU A 93 31.73 -1.59 -7.83
C GLU A 93 30.62 -2.28 -7.06
N LEU A 94 30.24 -1.73 -5.91
CA LEU A 94 29.12 -2.19 -5.10
C LEU A 94 27.82 -2.20 -5.92
N GLY A 95 27.57 -1.13 -6.69
CA GLY A 95 26.41 -1.00 -7.56
C GLY A 95 26.36 -2.05 -8.66
N ARG A 96 27.49 -2.38 -9.29
CA ARG A 96 27.53 -3.47 -10.30
C ARG A 96 27.05 -4.80 -9.73
N TYR A 97 27.51 -5.16 -8.54
CA TYR A 97 27.06 -6.40 -7.89
C TYR A 97 25.62 -6.32 -7.42
N PHE A 98 25.19 -5.19 -6.87
CA PHE A 98 23.79 -4.97 -6.50
C PHE A 98 22.85 -5.22 -7.68
N ILE A 99 23.18 -4.68 -8.87
CA ILE A 99 22.42 -4.88 -10.10
C ILE A 99 22.46 -6.33 -10.56
N SER A 100 23.65 -6.92 -10.64
CA SER A 100 23.82 -8.30 -11.15
C SER A 100 23.17 -9.36 -10.26
N ARG A 101 23.02 -9.08 -8.97
CA ARG A 101 22.32 -9.94 -8.00
C ARG A 101 20.80 -9.74 -8.00
N GLY A 102 20.27 -8.84 -8.86
CA GLY A 102 18.83 -8.63 -9.01
C GLY A 102 18.17 -7.81 -7.89
N PHE A 103 18.94 -6.98 -7.19
CA PHE A 103 18.39 -6.11 -6.15
C PHE A 103 17.85 -4.78 -6.72
N LEU A 104 18.26 -4.37 -7.93
CA LEU A 104 17.72 -3.20 -8.60
C LEU A 104 16.21 -3.37 -8.83
N ASN A 105 15.43 -2.33 -8.58
CA ASN A 105 13.97 -2.31 -8.65
C ASN A 105 13.23 -3.26 -7.67
N ARG A 106 13.94 -4.00 -6.85
CA ARG A 106 13.31 -4.78 -5.78
C ARG A 106 12.78 -3.85 -4.70
N THR A 107 11.54 -4.08 -4.28
CA THR A 107 10.84 -3.23 -3.32
C THR A 107 10.96 -3.78 -1.91
N TYR A 108 11.24 -2.88 -0.96
CA TYR A 108 11.35 -3.15 0.46
C TYR A 108 10.36 -2.28 1.22
N SER A 109 9.79 -2.78 2.31
CA SER A 109 8.82 -2.06 3.12
C SER A 109 9.35 -1.75 4.50
N SER A 110 9.01 -0.58 5.02
CA SER A 110 9.26 -0.19 6.40
C SER A 110 8.28 -0.87 7.35
N ARG A 111 8.51 -0.68 8.65
CA ARG A 111 7.47 -0.76 9.69
C ARG A 111 6.43 0.34 9.46
N GLN A 112 5.38 0.33 10.28
CA GLN A 112 4.33 1.33 10.27
C GLN A 112 4.84 2.68 10.82
N TYR A 113 4.62 3.75 10.05
CA TYR A 113 4.97 5.13 10.40
C TYR A 113 3.78 6.07 10.21
N SER A 114 3.84 7.25 10.86
CA SER A 114 2.84 8.32 10.68
C SER A 114 2.84 8.85 9.24
N ALA A 115 1.65 9.11 8.72
CA ALA A 115 1.42 9.54 7.34
C ALA A 115 1.72 11.02 7.07
N TYR A 116 1.91 11.85 8.11
CA TYR A 116 1.68 13.30 8.00
C TYR A 116 2.91 14.20 8.07
N SER A 117 4.09 13.65 8.19
CA SER A 117 5.31 14.48 8.26
C SER A 117 6.17 14.28 7.03
N PRO A 118 6.77 15.36 6.49
CA PRO A 118 7.91 15.21 5.61
C PRO A 118 8.93 14.33 6.33
N VAL A 119 9.36 13.24 5.71
CA VAL A 119 10.30 12.30 6.30
C VAL A 119 11.56 12.27 5.48
N CYS A 120 12.68 12.03 6.14
CA CYS A 120 13.98 11.92 5.49
C CYS A 120 14.33 10.46 5.28
N PHE A 121 14.57 10.10 4.03
CA PHE A 121 14.92 8.76 3.60
C PHE A 121 16.38 8.67 3.25
N SER A 122 16.96 7.53 3.52
CA SER A 122 18.35 7.22 3.16
C SER A 122 18.49 5.75 2.81
N PHE A 123 19.53 5.47 2.03
CA PHE A 123 20.00 4.14 1.75
C PHE A 123 21.43 4.03 2.26
N GLY A 124 21.72 3.02 3.08
CA GLY A 124 23.00 2.97 3.78
C GLY A 124 23.19 1.67 4.55
N TYR A 125 23.88 1.78 5.67
CA TYR A 125 24.32 0.63 6.45
C TYR A 125 24.22 0.93 7.95
N VAL A 126 24.20 -0.12 8.76
CA VAL A 126 24.25 -0.02 10.22
C VAL A 126 25.71 0.08 10.65
N LYS A 127 26.03 1.09 11.47
CA LYS A 127 27.35 1.33 11.98
C LYS A 127 27.36 1.10 13.49
N GLU A 128 28.24 0.22 13.97
CA GLU A 128 28.52 0.11 15.39
C GLU A 128 29.33 1.31 15.88
N PHE A 129 28.88 1.94 16.96
CA PHE A 129 29.64 2.91 17.68
C PHE A 129 30.44 2.19 18.78
N SER A 130 31.75 2.36 18.77
CA SER A 130 32.69 1.70 19.67
C SER A 130 32.62 2.15 21.14
N VAL A 131 31.76 3.09 21.49
CA VAL A 131 31.59 3.59 22.86
C VAL A 131 30.12 3.47 23.27
N GLY A 132 29.84 2.53 24.16
CA GLY A 132 28.51 2.37 24.76
C GLY A 132 27.52 1.47 24.02
N GLY A 133 27.93 0.74 22.97
CA GLY A 133 27.08 -0.27 22.32
C GLY A 133 25.90 0.29 21.52
N SER A 134 25.91 1.56 21.18
CA SER A 134 24.85 2.15 20.35
C SER A 134 25.04 1.76 18.89
N ILE A 135 24.01 1.15 18.31
CA ILE A 135 23.93 0.85 16.88
C ILE A 135 23.32 2.07 16.20
N GLY A 136 24.04 2.67 15.23
CA GLY A 136 23.58 3.80 14.44
C GLY A 136 23.44 3.46 12.98
N PHE A 137 22.63 4.20 12.25
CA PHE A 137 22.52 4.12 10.80
C PHE A 137 23.42 5.19 10.16
N ALA A 138 24.13 4.82 9.08
CA ALA A 138 24.92 5.75 8.28
C ALA A 138 24.49 5.64 6.80
N PRO A 139 24.22 6.77 6.12
CA PRO A 139 23.91 6.75 4.69
C PRO A 139 25.16 6.39 3.87
N LEU A 140 24.96 5.72 2.75
CA LEU A 140 25.95 5.62 1.68
C LEU A 140 26.24 7.02 1.09
N PRO A 141 27.39 7.23 0.44
CA PRO A 141 27.61 8.39 -0.41
C PRO A 141 26.42 8.56 -1.38
N GLY A 142 25.84 9.75 -1.44
CA GLY A 142 24.58 10.02 -2.12
C GLY A 142 23.53 10.66 -1.22
N GLY A 143 23.70 10.52 0.11
CA GLY A 143 23.02 11.36 1.08
C GLY A 143 21.65 10.89 1.54
N VAL A 144 20.92 11.84 2.08
CA VAL A 144 19.58 11.71 2.64
C VAL A 144 18.62 12.53 1.80
N GLN A 145 17.48 11.95 1.43
CA GLN A 145 16.43 12.64 0.66
C GLN A 145 15.25 12.92 1.58
N CYS A 146 14.98 14.20 1.86
CA CYS A 146 13.80 14.61 2.65
C CYS A 146 12.71 15.03 1.67
N ILE A 147 11.78 14.15 1.40
CA ILE A 147 10.72 14.34 0.41
C ILE A 147 9.37 13.90 0.96
N THR A 148 8.31 14.40 0.35
CA THR A 148 6.97 13.83 0.51
C THR A 148 6.84 12.65 -0.47
N PRO A 149 6.71 11.41 0.00
CA PRO A 149 6.61 10.26 -0.89
C PRO A 149 5.30 10.28 -1.68
N GLU A 150 5.32 9.65 -2.85
CA GLU A 150 4.10 9.41 -3.62
C GLU A 150 3.13 8.55 -2.81
N VAL A 151 1.90 9.03 -2.63
CA VAL A 151 0.84 8.26 -1.97
C VAL A 151 0.21 7.34 -3.00
N VAL A 152 0.30 6.04 -2.76
CA VAL A 152 -0.44 5.05 -3.55
C VAL A 152 -1.84 4.93 -2.95
N PRO A 153 -2.89 5.39 -3.64
CA PRO A 153 -4.25 5.34 -3.10
C PRO A 153 -4.69 3.88 -2.90
N ASN A 154 -5.40 3.65 -1.82
CA ASN A 154 -6.10 2.38 -1.65
C ASN A 154 -7.47 2.50 -2.30
N VAL A 155 -7.66 1.78 -3.39
CA VAL A 155 -8.93 1.74 -4.14
C VAL A 155 -9.58 0.40 -3.83
N CYS A 156 -10.85 0.46 -3.42
CA CYS A 156 -11.69 -0.71 -3.21
C CYS A 156 -12.82 -0.71 -4.23
N ASP A 157 -13.14 -1.90 -4.76
CA ASP A 157 -14.22 -2.05 -5.73
C ASP A 157 -14.92 -3.40 -5.58
N PHE A 158 -16.14 -3.49 -6.09
CA PHE A 158 -16.85 -4.75 -6.25
C PHE A 158 -16.49 -5.37 -7.60
N ARG A 159 -16.30 -6.69 -7.61
CA ARG A 159 -16.08 -7.43 -8.86
C ARG A 159 -17.35 -7.56 -9.67
N GLU A 160 -18.47 -7.73 -8.98
CA GLU A 160 -19.81 -7.82 -9.56
C GLU A 160 -20.44 -6.43 -9.63
N GLN A 161 -20.78 -5.97 -10.82
CA GLN A 161 -21.44 -4.67 -11.01
C GLN A 161 -22.94 -4.74 -10.73
N MET A 162 -23.54 -5.93 -10.81
CA MET A 162 -24.94 -6.19 -10.55
C MET A 162 -25.10 -7.55 -9.89
N LEU A 163 -25.99 -7.63 -8.90
CA LEU A 163 -26.42 -8.87 -8.27
C LEU A 163 -27.92 -9.02 -8.47
N GLU A 164 -28.33 -10.22 -8.79
CA GLU A 164 -29.72 -10.59 -8.85
C GLU A 164 -30.07 -11.52 -7.67
N LEU A 165 -31.15 -11.16 -6.95
CA LEU A 165 -31.70 -11.92 -5.84
C LEU A 165 -33.07 -12.40 -6.24
N ASP A 166 -33.09 -13.47 -7.07
CA ASP A 166 -34.33 -14.04 -7.64
C ASP A 166 -34.96 -14.98 -6.61
N HIS A 167 -36.22 -14.68 -6.25
CA HIS A 167 -37.04 -15.53 -5.41
C HIS A 167 -37.90 -16.54 -6.24
N GLY A 168 -37.87 -16.43 -7.56
CA GLY A 168 -38.63 -17.27 -8.45
C GLY A 168 -40.16 -17.08 -8.36
N LYS A 169 -40.90 -18.07 -8.79
CA LYS A 169 -42.36 -18.08 -8.71
C LYS A 169 -42.78 -18.66 -7.36
N LEU A 170 -43.40 -17.85 -6.54
CA LEU A 170 -43.83 -18.24 -5.18
C LEU A 170 -45.36 -18.34 -5.09
N ARG A 171 -45.84 -19.26 -4.26
CA ARG A 171 -47.24 -19.31 -3.82
C ARG A 171 -47.42 -18.41 -2.60
N ALA A 172 -48.64 -17.87 -2.42
CA ALA A 172 -48.94 -16.91 -1.36
C ALA A 172 -48.53 -17.39 0.03
N GLU A 173 -48.69 -18.69 0.30
CA GLU A 173 -48.44 -19.29 1.61
C GLU A 173 -46.94 -19.30 2.01
N VAL A 174 -46.03 -19.21 1.02
CA VAL A 174 -44.56 -19.32 1.24
C VAL A 174 -43.82 -18.05 0.92
N ILE A 175 -44.49 -16.96 0.62
CA ILE A 175 -43.84 -15.68 0.29
C ILE A 175 -43.11 -15.10 1.52
N ASN A 176 -43.83 -14.99 2.65
CA ASN A 176 -43.21 -14.49 3.86
C ASN A 176 -42.12 -15.46 4.38
N GLY A 177 -40.94 -14.96 4.59
CA GLY A 177 -39.76 -15.73 4.95
C GLY A 177 -39.01 -16.38 3.79
N SER A 178 -39.51 -16.26 2.55
CA SER A 178 -38.75 -16.70 1.39
C SER A 178 -37.43 -15.95 1.27
N THR A 179 -36.34 -16.67 1.00
CA THR A 179 -34.99 -16.10 0.93
C THR A 179 -34.36 -16.36 -0.44
N ALA A 180 -33.63 -15.38 -0.93
CA ALA A 180 -32.72 -15.49 -2.08
C ALA A 180 -31.33 -15.01 -1.69
N THR A 181 -30.29 -15.60 -2.26
CA THR A 181 -28.90 -15.26 -1.94
C THR A 181 -28.07 -15.09 -3.19
N ALA A 182 -27.12 -14.16 -3.14
CA ALA A 182 -26.10 -14.00 -4.16
C ALA A 182 -24.71 -13.71 -3.52
N GLN A 183 -23.66 -13.99 -4.26
CA GLN A 183 -22.29 -13.71 -3.82
C GLN A 183 -21.81 -12.37 -4.35
N LEU A 184 -21.21 -11.58 -3.48
CA LEU A 184 -20.59 -10.30 -3.78
C LEU A 184 -19.12 -10.36 -3.39
N THR A 185 -18.22 -10.01 -4.29
CA THR A 185 -16.77 -9.97 -3.99
C THR A 185 -16.30 -8.54 -3.94
N VAL A 186 -15.71 -8.14 -2.83
CA VAL A 186 -15.03 -6.84 -2.69
C VAL A 186 -13.53 -7.05 -2.61
N ALA A 187 -12.75 -6.22 -3.31
CA ALA A 187 -11.29 -6.25 -3.27
C ALA A 187 -10.76 -4.82 -3.14
N CYS A 188 -9.65 -4.67 -2.41
CA CYS A 188 -8.93 -3.40 -2.29
C CYS A 188 -7.51 -3.56 -2.83
N THR A 189 -6.86 -2.45 -3.18
CA THR A 189 -5.45 -2.48 -3.62
C THR A 189 -4.51 -3.01 -2.53
N PHE A 190 -4.82 -2.73 -1.25
CA PHE A 190 -4.12 -3.23 -0.06
C PHE A 190 -5.14 -3.70 0.97
N ASP A 191 -4.67 -4.42 2.00
CA ASP A 191 -5.50 -4.75 3.17
C ASP A 191 -6.09 -3.47 3.76
N PHE A 192 -7.42 -3.41 3.85
CA PHE A 192 -8.10 -2.20 4.32
C PHE A 192 -9.42 -2.54 5.03
N ASP A 193 -9.72 -1.76 6.08
CA ASP A 193 -11.00 -1.86 6.77
C ASP A 193 -12.03 -0.98 6.06
N VAL A 194 -13.16 -1.59 5.67
CA VAL A 194 -14.25 -0.91 4.97
C VAL A 194 -15.59 -1.23 5.62
N ARG A 195 -16.60 -0.42 5.32
CA ARG A 195 -17.99 -0.69 5.62
C ARG A 195 -18.76 -0.93 4.32
N ILE A 196 -19.43 -2.07 4.20
CA ILE A 196 -20.32 -2.39 3.08
C ILE A 196 -21.75 -2.11 3.53
N MET A 197 -22.44 -1.22 2.83
CA MET A 197 -23.78 -0.79 3.20
C MET A 197 -24.61 -0.32 1.99
N SER A 198 -25.91 -0.11 2.18
CA SER A 198 -26.74 0.56 1.18
C SER A 198 -26.45 2.06 1.14
N SER A 199 -26.56 2.66 -0.04
CA SER A 199 -26.31 4.10 -0.25
C SER A 199 -27.32 4.99 0.50
N ASP A 200 -28.54 4.51 0.70
CA ASP A 200 -29.62 5.21 1.42
C ASP A 200 -29.72 4.83 2.90
N ARG A 201 -28.78 4.05 3.40
CA ARG A 201 -28.75 3.55 4.78
C ARG A 201 -30.02 2.79 5.20
N SER A 202 -30.68 2.14 4.27
CA SER A 202 -31.83 1.28 4.53
C SER A 202 -31.55 -0.13 4.02
N GLY A 203 -31.76 -1.14 4.85
CA GLY A 203 -31.69 -2.55 4.46
C GLY A 203 -32.94 -3.05 3.77
N THR A 204 -33.90 -2.19 3.42
CA THR A 204 -35.23 -2.62 2.96
C THR A 204 -35.55 -2.08 1.57
N ILE A 205 -36.17 -2.92 0.75
CA ILE A 205 -36.81 -2.56 -0.51
C ILE A 205 -38.31 -2.80 -0.35
N TYR A 206 -39.13 -1.76 -0.57
CA TYR A 206 -40.57 -1.88 -0.54
C TYR A 206 -41.11 -2.09 -1.99
N PHE A 207 -42.10 -3.00 -2.15
CA PHE A 207 -42.68 -3.30 -3.43
C PHE A 207 -44.00 -2.56 -3.68
N ASN A 208 -44.53 -1.86 -2.66
CA ASN A 208 -45.73 -1.07 -2.76
C ASN A 208 -45.67 0.22 -1.95
N ASP A 209 -46.55 1.17 -2.25
CA ASP A 209 -46.65 2.47 -1.58
C ASP A 209 -47.06 2.36 -0.12
N LYS A 210 -47.76 1.29 0.27
CA LYS A 210 -48.17 1.04 1.68
C LYS A 210 -47.01 0.60 2.58
N LYS A 211 -45.84 0.32 1.98
CA LYS A 211 -44.63 -0.11 2.69
C LYS A 211 -44.85 -1.36 3.56
N GLN A 212 -45.73 -2.27 3.12
CA GLN A 212 -45.98 -3.51 3.82
C GLN A 212 -45.17 -4.66 3.22
N PHE A 213 -45.41 -4.93 1.93
CA PHE A 213 -44.63 -5.98 1.26
C PHE A 213 -43.26 -5.48 0.88
N ARG A 214 -42.24 -6.19 1.38
CA ARG A 214 -40.84 -5.75 1.29
C ARG A 214 -39.84 -6.90 1.21
N SER A 215 -38.64 -6.58 0.76
CA SER A 215 -37.45 -7.40 0.90
C SER A 215 -36.52 -6.76 1.96
N ASP A 216 -36.16 -7.52 2.95
CA ASP A 216 -35.14 -7.15 3.96
C ASP A 216 -33.78 -7.72 3.52
N LEU A 217 -32.81 -6.84 3.29
CA LEU A 217 -31.48 -7.17 2.75
C LEU A 217 -30.42 -7.24 3.86
N LYS A 218 -29.63 -8.29 3.83
CA LYS A 218 -28.49 -8.50 4.73
C LYS A 218 -27.23 -8.83 3.94
N VAL A 219 -26.07 -8.46 4.48
CA VAL A 219 -24.76 -8.87 4.01
C VAL A 219 -24.04 -9.64 5.13
N ASN A 220 -23.70 -10.91 4.90
CA ASN A 220 -23.20 -11.84 5.91
C ASN A 220 -24.05 -11.82 7.20
N GLY A 221 -25.37 -11.74 7.07
CA GLY A 221 -26.32 -11.72 8.20
C GLY A 221 -26.51 -10.36 8.87
N VAL A 222 -25.71 -9.33 8.56
CA VAL A 222 -25.84 -7.95 9.08
C VAL A 222 -26.80 -7.17 8.16
N ASP A 223 -27.69 -6.38 8.75
CA ASP A 223 -28.60 -5.50 8.01
C ASP A 223 -27.82 -4.55 7.09
N LEU A 224 -28.22 -4.47 5.81
CA LEU A 224 -27.50 -3.70 4.80
C LEU A 224 -27.57 -2.18 5.06
N GLY A 225 -28.57 -1.70 5.75
CA GLY A 225 -28.68 -0.29 6.16
C GLY A 225 -27.71 0.07 7.28
N THR A 226 -27.52 -0.83 8.23
CA THR A 226 -26.53 -0.68 9.30
C THR A 226 -25.08 -0.79 8.76
N GLY A 227 -24.91 -1.71 7.81
CA GLY A 227 -23.64 -1.97 7.14
C GLY A 227 -22.70 -2.90 7.92
N LEU A 228 -21.94 -3.70 7.16
CA LEU A 228 -20.95 -4.65 7.64
C LEU A 228 -19.56 -4.04 7.63
N LEU A 229 -18.90 -3.98 8.79
CA LEU A 229 -17.48 -3.65 8.92
C LEU A 229 -16.64 -4.91 8.70
N LEU A 230 -15.64 -4.83 7.82
CA LEU A 230 -14.74 -5.94 7.57
C LEU A 230 -13.39 -5.48 7.01
N LYS A 231 -12.37 -6.32 7.19
CA LYS A 231 -11.07 -6.15 6.53
C LYS A 231 -11.11 -6.83 5.16
N VAL A 232 -10.88 -6.04 4.12
CA VAL A 232 -10.82 -6.49 2.73
C VAL A 232 -9.37 -6.68 2.31
N LYS A 233 -9.10 -7.75 1.55
CA LYS A 233 -7.77 -8.12 1.04
C LYS A 233 -7.68 -7.91 -0.47
N PRO A 234 -6.45 -7.74 -1.03
CA PRO A 234 -6.25 -7.65 -2.49
C PRO A 234 -6.74 -8.88 -3.26
N ALA A 235 -6.64 -10.06 -2.66
CA ALA A 235 -7.16 -11.29 -3.26
C ALA A 235 -8.68 -11.29 -3.47
N GLY A 236 -9.39 -10.40 -2.76
CA GLY A 236 -10.83 -10.33 -2.69
C GLY A 236 -11.37 -11.01 -1.45
N THR A 237 -12.51 -10.48 -0.96
CA THR A 237 -13.27 -11.01 0.16
C THR A 237 -14.68 -11.28 -0.33
N SER A 238 -15.13 -12.54 -0.27
CA SER A 238 -16.47 -12.94 -0.69
C SER A 238 -17.47 -12.69 0.43
N LEU A 239 -18.62 -12.12 0.06
CA LEU A 239 -19.73 -11.77 0.93
C LEU A 239 -21.00 -12.42 0.41
N THR A 240 -21.86 -12.86 1.30
CA THR A 240 -23.19 -13.37 0.93
C THR A 240 -24.23 -12.27 1.16
N VAL A 241 -24.89 -11.84 0.09
CA VAL A 241 -26.05 -10.95 0.16
C VAL A 241 -27.30 -11.80 0.20
N THR A 242 -28.18 -11.53 1.17
CA THR A 242 -29.43 -12.26 1.37
C THR A 242 -30.60 -11.30 1.31
N SER A 243 -31.62 -11.65 0.56
CA SER A 243 -32.96 -11.02 0.54
C SER A 243 -33.92 -11.91 1.30
N THR A 244 -34.76 -11.36 2.15
CA THR A 244 -35.84 -12.06 2.83
C THR A 244 -37.15 -11.31 2.61
N LEU A 245 -38.15 -11.97 2.03
CA LEU A 245 -39.46 -11.36 1.77
C LEU A 245 -40.32 -11.36 3.03
N ASN A 246 -40.98 -10.22 3.32
CA ASN A 246 -41.84 -10.05 4.48
C ASN A 246 -43.02 -9.12 4.17
N GLY A 247 -44.07 -9.23 5.00
CA GLY A 247 -45.21 -8.34 4.94
C GLY A 247 -46.05 -8.48 3.67
N TYR A 248 -46.14 -9.68 3.09
CA TYR A 248 -46.99 -9.95 1.92
C TYR A 248 -48.43 -9.57 2.19
N ASP A 249 -49.02 -8.83 1.30
CA ASP A 249 -50.33 -8.19 1.44
C ASP A 249 -51.43 -8.80 0.58
N GLY A 250 -51.15 -9.94 -0.05
CA GLY A 250 -52.11 -10.64 -0.94
C GLY A 250 -52.10 -10.15 -2.39
N SER A 251 -51.24 -9.19 -2.74
CA SER A 251 -51.09 -8.70 -4.11
C SER A 251 -50.50 -9.78 -5.03
N VAL A 252 -50.92 -9.77 -6.30
CA VAL A 252 -50.45 -10.73 -7.32
C VAL A 252 -49.78 -9.97 -8.46
N GLY A 253 -48.77 -10.55 -9.05
CA GLY A 253 -48.02 -9.95 -10.16
C GLY A 253 -46.53 -10.18 -10.06
N GLU A 254 -45.79 -9.46 -10.87
CA GLU A 254 -44.33 -9.41 -10.83
C GLU A 254 -43.91 -8.26 -9.94
N PHE A 255 -42.96 -8.53 -9.01
CA PHE A 255 -42.44 -7.54 -8.09
C PHE A 255 -40.95 -7.41 -8.32
N GLN A 256 -40.50 -6.18 -8.58
CA GLN A 256 -39.10 -5.83 -8.76
C GLN A 256 -38.72 -4.65 -7.88
N GLY A 257 -37.47 -4.62 -7.44
CA GLY A 257 -36.93 -3.51 -6.72
C GLY A 257 -35.39 -3.52 -6.81
N SER A 258 -34.78 -2.40 -6.63
CA SER A 258 -33.33 -2.27 -6.70
C SER A 258 -32.78 -1.51 -5.49
N LYS A 259 -31.53 -1.77 -5.14
CA LYS A 259 -30.80 -1.12 -4.06
C LYS A 259 -29.33 -0.98 -4.45
N SER A 260 -28.77 0.21 -4.27
CA SER A 260 -27.34 0.45 -4.47
C SER A 260 -26.57 0.05 -3.22
N ILE A 261 -25.54 -0.78 -3.40
CA ILE A 261 -24.57 -1.13 -2.35
C ILE A 261 -23.30 -0.31 -2.57
N ILE A 262 -22.77 0.24 -1.52
CA ILE A 262 -21.56 1.07 -1.56
C ILE A 262 -20.49 0.56 -0.60
N ILE A 263 -19.25 0.88 -0.92
CA ILE A 263 -18.09 0.75 -0.03
C ILE A 263 -17.87 2.11 0.62
N SER A 264 -17.84 2.15 1.93
CA SER A 264 -17.61 3.34 2.73
C SER A 264 -16.38 3.14 3.61
N LEU A 265 -15.73 4.22 4.00
CA LEU A 265 -14.74 4.19 5.09
C LEU A 265 -15.43 3.85 6.41
N PRO A 266 -14.72 3.21 7.36
CA PRO A 266 -15.25 2.84 8.67
C PRO A 266 -15.80 4.00 9.48
#